data_1a932ea008fb34713c3cc5175440dc70
#
_entry.id   1a932ea008fb34713c3cc5175440dc70
#
_cell.length_a   1.000
_cell.length_b   1.000
_cell.length_c   1.000
_cell.angle_alpha   90.00
_cell.angle_beta   90.00
_cell.angle_gamma   90.00
#
_symmetry.space_group_name_H-M   'P 1'
#
loop_
_entity.id
_entity.type
_entity.pdbx_description
1 polymer ?
#
loop_
_entity_poly.entity_id
_entity_poly.type
_entity_poly.pdbx_seq_one_letter_code
_entity_poly.pdbx_strand_id
1 'polypeptide(L)'
;MLFRILKKDLKRKKVMNAILLCFILLATMFVASGISNVVSVMNGTDSYLDKAGIGDYVVISMGADSKASIDEILHEMESIRDYRIEPVVFGEKSNLKDMHGEELEAKNSVIYQSIEDSRLKFFDKENKQITQIKPGHAYATGDFMEKNHLQPGDKIRITHNSISFMVTLDGMAKDALLGSSMMGNSRFLFHREEIEKLLSDETIYNGYQGQISYMDLKDEAGVSEIASAISQAPGIMFSGARSLIKMCYVMDLSLIHI
;
A
#
# COMPACT_ATOMS: atom_id res chain seq x y z
N MET A 1 6.79 27.06 -56.48
CA MET A 1 5.43 26.96 -56.99
C MET A 1 4.42 26.48 -55.96
N LEU A 2 4.71 25.43 -55.23
CA LEU A 2 3.86 24.82 -54.18
C LEU A 2 3.41 25.82 -53.09
N PHE A 3 4.32 26.66 -52.60
CA PHE A 3 4.06 27.64 -51.53
C PHE A 3 3.03 28.73 -51.96
N ARG A 4 3.01 29.12 -53.25
CA ARG A 4 2.04 30.10 -53.78
C ARG A 4 0.65 29.48 -53.88
N ILE A 5 0.55 28.21 -54.26
CA ILE A 5 -0.72 27.46 -54.36
C ILE A 5 -1.29 27.27 -52.98
N LEU A 6 -0.46 26.82 -51.98
CA LEU A 6 -0.85 26.62 -50.59
C LEU A 6 -1.37 27.91 -49.95
N LYS A 7 -0.70 29.03 -50.18
CA LYS A 7 -1.09 30.36 -49.65
C LYS A 7 -2.43 30.83 -50.26
N LYS A 8 -2.70 30.49 -51.52
CA LYS A 8 -3.98 30.86 -52.21
C LYS A 8 -5.13 30.00 -51.72
N ASP A 9 -4.89 28.72 -51.45
CA ASP A 9 -5.87 27.78 -50.92
C ASP A 9 -6.20 28.08 -49.44
N LEU A 10 -5.20 28.41 -48.61
CA LEU A 10 -5.38 28.89 -47.25
C LEU A 10 -6.24 30.17 -47.18
N LYS A 11 -6.06 31.10 -48.12
CA LYS A 11 -6.88 32.35 -48.20
C LYS A 11 -8.32 32.08 -48.65
N ARG A 12 -8.55 31.08 -49.50
CA ARG A 12 -9.87 30.77 -50.05
C ARG A 12 -10.77 30.03 -49.07
N LYS A 13 -10.17 29.23 -48.13
CA LYS A 13 -10.90 28.42 -47.17
C LYS A 13 -10.62 28.86 -45.70
N LYS A 14 -10.62 30.16 -45.46
CA LYS A 14 -10.23 30.74 -44.18
C LYS A 14 -10.97 30.16 -42.99
N VAL A 15 -12.29 30.03 -43.06
CA VAL A 15 -13.14 29.51 -41.98
C VAL A 15 -12.86 28.03 -41.71
N MET A 16 -12.74 27.24 -42.75
CA MET A 16 -12.45 25.80 -42.58
C MET A 16 -11.07 25.56 -42.00
N ASN A 17 -10.06 26.34 -42.39
CA ASN A 17 -8.71 26.25 -41.85
C ASN A 17 -8.64 26.75 -40.43
N ALA A 18 -9.42 27.78 -40.05
CA ALA A 18 -9.54 28.23 -38.68
C ALA A 18 -10.17 27.15 -37.77
N ILE A 19 -11.25 26.51 -38.25
CA ILE A 19 -11.88 25.40 -37.51
C ILE A 19 -10.89 24.24 -37.33
N LEU A 20 -10.18 23.85 -38.41
CA LEU A 20 -9.17 22.78 -38.32
C LEU A 20 -8.06 23.13 -37.35
N LEU A 21 -7.57 24.37 -37.36
CA LEU A 21 -6.57 24.84 -36.42
C LEU A 21 -7.08 24.78 -34.99
N CYS A 22 -8.31 25.19 -34.71
CA CYS A 22 -8.95 25.07 -33.42
C CYS A 22 -9.02 23.61 -32.93
N PHE A 23 -9.40 22.68 -33.82
CA PHE A 23 -9.43 21.25 -33.46
C PHE A 23 -8.04 20.70 -33.13
N ILE A 24 -7.01 21.07 -33.93
CA ILE A 24 -5.64 20.65 -33.66
C ILE A 24 -5.17 21.21 -32.30
N LEU A 25 -5.42 22.49 -32.02
CA LEU A 25 -5.07 23.10 -30.75
C LEU A 25 -5.79 22.42 -29.58
N LEU A 26 -7.09 22.16 -29.68
CA LEU A 26 -7.83 21.44 -28.66
C LEU A 26 -7.27 20.03 -28.44
N ALA A 27 -7.04 19.28 -29.52
CA ALA A 27 -6.47 17.93 -29.43
C ALA A 27 -5.08 17.95 -28.75
N THR A 28 -4.20 18.88 -29.13
CA THR A 28 -2.88 19.00 -28.51
C THR A 28 -2.96 19.40 -27.05
N MET A 29 -3.89 20.28 -26.66
CA MET A 29 -4.14 20.65 -25.27
C MET A 29 -4.60 19.45 -24.44
N PHE A 30 -5.53 18.63 -24.94
CA PHE A 30 -5.99 17.42 -24.25
C PHE A 30 -4.86 16.41 -24.05
N VAL A 31 -4.07 16.15 -25.10
CA VAL A 31 -2.93 15.24 -25.00
C VAL A 31 -1.89 15.75 -24.02
N ALA A 32 -1.53 17.03 -24.09
CA ALA A 32 -0.56 17.62 -23.18
C ALA A 32 -1.03 17.60 -21.71
N SER A 33 -2.32 17.90 -21.47
CA SER A 33 -2.93 17.82 -20.14
C SER A 33 -2.93 16.40 -19.61
N GLY A 34 -3.30 15.42 -20.46
CA GLY A 34 -3.30 14.00 -20.08
C GLY A 34 -1.92 13.50 -19.68
N ILE A 35 -0.90 13.81 -20.48
CA ILE A 35 0.50 13.45 -20.17
C ILE A 35 0.95 14.13 -18.87
N SER A 36 0.65 15.41 -18.69
CA SER A 36 1.02 16.14 -17.46
C SER A 36 0.39 15.53 -16.22
N ASN A 37 -0.87 15.12 -16.29
CA ASN A 37 -1.55 14.46 -15.19
C ASN A 37 -0.90 13.11 -14.83
N VAL A 38 -0.60 12.28 -15.83
CA VAL A 38 0.07 10.99 -15.61
C VAL A 38 1.43 11.19 -14.93
N VAL A 39 2.24 12.12 -15.43
CA VAL A 39 3.56 12.43 -14.84
C VAL A 39 3.41 12.94 -13.40
N SER A 40 2.44 13.80 -13.13
CA SER A 40 2.19 14.33 -11.78
C SER A 40 1.78 13.22 -10.81
N VAL A 41 0.92 12.31 -11.23
CA VAL A 41 0.50 11.15 -10.42
C VAL A 41 1.68 10.24 -10.13
N MET A 42 2.49 9.93 -11.14
CA MET A 42 3.67 9.07 -10.98
C MET A 42 4.69 9.68 -10.01
N ASN A 43 4.99 10.97 -10.16
CA ASN A 43 5.93 11.67 -9.27
C ASN A 43 5.37 11.82 -7.85
N GLY A 44 4.06 12.07 -7.73
CA GLY A 44 3.38 12.14 -6.43
C GLY A 44 3.43 10.81 -5.69
N THR A 45 3.21 9.70 -6.41
CA THR A 45 3.30 8.36 -5.84
C THR A 45 4.74 8.04 -5.42
N ASP A 46 5.76 8.34 -6.23
CA ASP A 46 7.16 8.14 -5.85
C ASP A 46 7.50 8.92 -4.58
N SER A 47 7.15 10.20 -4.54
CA SER A 47 7.38 11.05 -3.36
C SER A 47 6.67 10.50 -2.10
N TYR A 48 5.48 9.94 -2.25
CA TYR A 48 4.76 9.31 -1.14
C TYR A 48 5.47 8.05 -0.64
N LEU A 49 5.86 7.15 -1.55
CA LEU A 49 6.58 5.92 -1.20
C LEU A 49 7.94 6.21 -0.54
N ASP A 50 8.68 7.23 -1.04
CA ASP A 50 9.92 7.70 -0.43
C ASP A 50 9.68 8.22 0.99
N LYS A 51 8.68 9.06 1.15
CA LYS A 51 8.34 9.67 2.43
C LYS A 51 7.91 8.63 3.47
N ALA A 52 7.20 7.60 3.02
CA ALA A 52 6.78 6.48 3.86
C ALA A 52 7.95 5.52 4.19
N GLY A 53 9.04 5.55 3.42
CA GLY A 53 10.23 4.73 3.68
C GLY A 53 10.09 3.29 3.21
N ILE A 54 9.32 3.04 2.14
CA ILE A 54 9.19 1.70 1.58
C ILE A 54 10.50 1.30 0.88
N GLY A 55 10.93 0.06 1.09
CA GLY A 55 12.16 -0.47 0.47
C GLY A 55 12.01 -0.76 -1.02
N ASP A 56 13.09 -1.21 -1.65
CA ASP A 56 13.13 -1.59 -3.06
C ASP A 56 12.35 -2.88 -3.34
N TYR A 57 12.30 -3.77 -2.35
CA TYR A 57 11.54 -5.02 -2.40
C TYR A 57 10.87 -5.30 -1.05
N VAL A 58 9.67 -5.90 -1.09
CA VAL A 58 8.89 -6.23 0.12
C VAL A 58 8.36 -7.64 0.01
N VAL A 59 8.42 -8.36 1.13
CA VAL A 59 7.84 -9.69 1.29
C VAL A 59 6.93 -9.70 2.50
N ILE A 60 5.72 -10.23 2.35
CA ILE A 60 4.80 -10.53 3.44
C ILE A 60 4.67 -12.05 3.51
N SER A 61 4.95 -12.61 4.66
CA SER A 61 4.90 -14.06 4.83
C SER A 61 4.24 -14.45 6.16
N MET A 62 3.71 -15.67 6.21
CA MET A 62 3.00 -16.23 7.36
C MET A 62 3.52 -17.61 7.70
N GLY A 63 3.67 -17.88 9.00
CA GLY A 63 4.12 -19.14 9.54
C GLY A 63 5.60 -19.15 9.97
N ALA A 64 5.92 -20.01 10.93
CA ALA A 64 7.26 -20.11 11.52
C ALA A 64 8.33 -20.57 10.51
N ASP A 65 7.99 -21.52 9.65
CA ASP A 65 8.91 -22.07 8.62
C ASP A 65 9.27 -21.00 7.59
N SER A 66 8.33 -20.13 7.28
CA SER A 66 8.55 -18.99 6.39
C SER A 66 9.58 -18.02 6.95
N LYS A 67 9.55 -17.75 8.26
CA LYS A 67 10.50 -16.85 8.90
C LYS A 67 11.94 -17.37 8.75
N ALA A 68 12.19 -18.63 9.10
CA ALA A 68 13.53 -19.21 9.03
C ALA A 68 14.07 -19.22 7.59
N SER A 69 13.22 -19.58 6.63
CA SER A 69 13.60 -19.64 5.21
C SER A 69 13.92 -18.26 4.64
N ILE A 70 13.14 -17.23 5.00
CA ILE A 70 13.39 -15.86 4.54
C ILE A 70 14.66 -15.31 5.20
N ASP A 71 14.87 -15.51 6.50
CA ASP A 71 16.07 -15.06 7.19
C ASP A 71 17.35 -15.64 6.55
N GLU A 72 17.33 -16.93 6.18
CA GLU A 72 18.42 -17.57 5.47
C GLU A 72 18.68 -16.93 4.11
N ILE A 73 17.64 -16.76 3.29
CA ILE A 73 17.73 -16.10 1.99
C ILE A 73 18.31 -14.69 2.11
N LEU A 74 17.82 -13.89 3.06
CA LEU A 74 18.27 -12.50 3.23
C LEU A 74 19.73 -12.40 3.67
N HIS A 75 20.21 -13.37 4.44
CA HIS A 75 21.60 -13.42 4.87
C HIS A 75 22.58 -13.80 3.77
N GLU A 76 22.17 -14.65 2.85
CA GLU A 76 23.04 -15.19 1.79
C GLU A 76 23.13 -14.27 0.55
N MET A 77 22.17 -13.33 0.38
CA MET A 77 22.09 -12.54 -0.84
C MET A 77 22.98 -11.30 -0.83
N GLU A 78 24.02 -11.32 -1.65
CA GLU A 78 24.95 -10.18 -1.80
C GLU A 78 24.30 -8.92 -2.43
N SER A 79 23.20 -9.08 -3.18
CA SER A 79 22.47 -7.98 -3.82
C SER A 79 21.72 -7.07 -2.82
N ILE A 80 21.52 -7.52 -1.60
CA ILE A 80 20.89 -6.74 -0.53
C ILE A 80 21.92 -5.80 0.09
N ARG A 81 21.55 -4.52 0.21
CA ARG A 81 22.32 -3.50 0.92
C ARG A 81 21.96 -3.44 2.40
N ASP A 82 20.65 -3.45 2.69
CA ASP A 82 20.08 -3.42 4.02
C ASP A 82 18.70 -4.09 4.01
N TYR A 83 18.30 -4.68 5.14
CA TYR A 83 16.97 -5.23 5.29
C TYR A 83 16.45 -5.10 6.71
N ARG A 84 15.12 -5.12 6.83
CA ARG A 84 14.44 -5.13 8.13
C ARG A 84 13.27 -6.10 8.09
N ILE A 85 13.18 -6.93 9.12
CA ILE A 85 12.09 -7.88 9.32
C ILE A 85 11.25 -7.38 10.49
N GLU A 86 9.94 -7.27 10.28
CA GLU A 86 8.98 -6.75 11.24
C GLU A 86 7.96 -7.84 11.56
N PRO A 87 7.77 -8.20 12.83
CA PRO A 87 6.76 -9.17 13.23
C PRO A 87 5.36 -8.58 13.04
N VAL A 88 4.44 -9.41 12.57
CA VAL A 88 3.03 -9.08 12.46
C VAL A 88 2.16 -10.27 12.88
N VAL A 89 0.92 -10.00 13.23
CA VAL A 89 -0.08 -11.02 13.45
C VAL A 89 -1.13 -10.94 12.36
N PHE A 90 -1.42 -12.06 11.72
CA PHE A 90 -2.52 -12.14 10.77
C PHE A 90 -3.84 -12.39 11.50
N GLY A 91 -4.91 -11.79 11.03
CA GLY A 91 -6.27 -11.99 11.50
C GLY A 91 -7.22 -12.27 10.35
N GLU A 92 -8.35 -12.87 10.69
CA GLU A 92 -9.44 -13.10 9.75
C GLU A 92 -10.43 -11.93 9.80
N LYS A 93 -11.06 -11.63 8.66
CA LYS A 93 -12.08 -10.58 8.57
C LYS A 93 -13.28 -10.81 9.48
N SER A 94 -13.67 -12.08 9.68
CA SER A 94 -14.78 -12.50 10.56
C SER A 94 -14.55 -12.16 12.04
N ASN A 95 -13.34 -11.79 12.41
CA ASN A 95 -12.96 -11.48 13.79
C ASN A 95 -13.18 -10.01 14.16
N LEU A 96 -13.63 -9.19 13.22
CA LEU A 96 -13.86 -7.76 13.42
C LEU A 96 -15.35 -7.49 13.54
N LYS A 97 -15.79 -6.95 14.68
CA LYS A 97 -17.18 -6.61 14.94
C LYS A 97 -17.32 -5.19 15.46
N ASP A 98 -18.43 -4.57 15.15
CA ASP A 98 -18.82 -3.29 15.76
C ASP A 98 -19.31 -3.49 17.21
N MET A 99 -19.77 -2.40 17.82
CA MET A 99 -20.33 -2.42 19.20
C MET A 99 -21.66 -3.16 19.32
N HIS A 100 -22.35 -3.39 18.20
CA HIS A 100 -23.62 -4.10 18.15
C HIS A 100 -23.43 -5.59 17.87
N GLY A 101 -22.18 -6.02 17.57
CA GLY A 101 -21.82 -7.40 17.26
C GLY A 101 -21.97 -7.74 15.78
N GLU A 102 -22.20 -6.74 14.91
CA GLU A 102 -22.25 -6.90 13.47
C GLU A 102 -20.81 -7.02 12.90
N GLU A 103 -20.65 -7.89 11.91
CA GLU A 103 -19.36 -8.08 11.26
C GLU A 103 -18.99 -6.87 10.42
N LEU A 104 -17.72 -6.44 10.53
CA LEU A 104 -17.16 -5.35 9.76
C LEU A 104 -16.50 -5.87 8.48
N GLU A 105 -16.68 -5.13 7.37
CA GLU A 105 -16.06 -5.46 6.10
C GLU A 105 -14.57 -5.18 6.13
N ALA A 106 -13.76 -6.21 5.99
CA ALA A 106 -12.32 -6.10 5.78
C ALA A 106 -11.92 -6.75 4.44
N LYS A 107 -10.71 -6.46 3.98
CA LYS A 107 -10.11 -7.19 2.86
C LYS A 107 -9.94 -8.67 3.22
N ASN A 108 -9.39 -9.48 2.32
CA ASN A 108 -9.28 -10.94 2.47
C ASN A 108 -8.62 -11.37 3.78
N SER A 109 -7.63 -10.62 4.26
CA SER A 109 -7.01 -10.82 5.56
C SER A 109 -6.71 -9.49 6.25
N VAL A 110 -6.44 -9.56 7.53
CA VAL A 110 -6.10 -8.42 8.38
C VAL A 110 -4.71 -8.61 8.94
N ILE A 111 -3.94 -7.54 9.01
CA ILE A 111 -2.60 -7.53 9.60
C ILE A 111 -2.62 -6.60 10.80
N TYR A 112 -2.24 -7.11 11.96
CA TYR A 112 -2.03 -6.37 13.19
C TYR A 112 -0.54 -6.12 13.39
N GLN A 113 -0.15 -4.88 13.57
CA GLN A 113 1.26 -4.47 13.67
C GLN A 113 1.45 -3.38 14.72
N SER A 114 2.57 -3.45 15.44
CA SER A 114 3.02 -2.37 16.32
C SER A 114 3.54 -1.19 15.48
N ILE A 115 3.13 0.03 15.84
CA ILE A 115 3.65 1.25 15.22
C ILE A 115 5.14 1.45 15.53
N GLU A 116 5.56 1.08 16.76
CA GLU A 116 6.92 1.24 17.24
C GLU A 116 7.92 0.32 16.53
N ASP A 117 7.44 -0.82 16.04
CA ASP A 117 8.28 -1.81 15.37
C ASP A 117 8.32 -1.61 13.86
N SER A 118 7.52 -0.69 13.32
CA SER A 118 7.46 -0.48 11.88
C SER A 118 8.55 0.46 11.36
N ARG A 119 9.19 0.05 10.26
CA ARG A 119 10.05 0.90 9.44
C ARG A 119 9.24 1.97 8.71
N LEU A 120 8.01 1.61 8.28
CA LEU A 120 7.18 2.52 7.51
C LEU A 120 6.70 3.69 8.39
N LYS A 121 6.65 4.86 7.78
CA LYS A 121 5.98 6.03 8.34
C LYS A 121 4.54 6.05 7.85
N PHE A 122 3.62 6.04 8.80
CA PHE A 122 2.20 6.16 8.54
C PHE A 122 1.75 7.59 8.75
N PHE A 123 0.76 8.01 7.99
CA PHE A 123 0.21 9.36 8.07
C PHE A 123 -1.31 9.29 8.27
N ASP A 124 -1.85 10.20 9.03
CA ASP A 124 -3.29 10.35 9.21
C ASP A 124 -3.96 11.02 7.99
N LYS A 125 -5.24 11.30 8.10
CA LYS A 125 -6.03 11.95 7.05
C LYS A 125 -5.47 13.32 6.66
N GLU A 126 -4.96 14.07 7.63
CA GLU A 126 -4.38 15.40 7.48
C GLU A 126 -2.90 15.39 7.02
N ASN A 127 -2.34 14.23 6.69
CA ASN A 127 -0.92 14.01 6.34
C ASN A 127 0.06 14.27 7.50
N LYS A 128 -0.40 14.25 8.74
CA LYS A 128 0.45 14.27 9.91
C LYS A 128 0.98 12.85 10.18
N GLN A 129 2.26 12.72 10.47
CA GLN A 129 2.84 11.43 10.80
C GLN A 129 2.29 10.90 12.12
N ILE A 130 1.83 9.65 12.12
CA ILE A 130 1.44 8.90 13.31
C ILE A 130 2.72 8.34 13.92
N THR A 131 3.09 8.82 15.11
CA THR A 131 4.35 8.42 15.77
C THR A 131 4.11 7.58 17.04
N GLN A 132 2.92 7.66 17.61
CA GLN A 132 2.55 6.96 18.83
C GLN A 132 1.07 6.59 18.80
N ILE A 133 0.73 5.47 19.39
CA ILE A 133 -0.63 4.99 19.61
C ILE A 133 -0.75 4.66 21.09
N LYS A 134 -1.85 5.05 21.72
CA LYS A 134 -2.09 4.75 23.14
C LYS A 134 -2.54 3.29 23.30
N PRO A 135 -2.24 2.62 24.40
CA PRO A 135 -2.82 1.33 24.71
C PRO A 135 -4.34 1.35 24.64
N GLY A 136 -4.94 0.32 24.03
CA GLY A 136 -6.38 0.25 23.78
C GLY A 136 -6.89 1.09 22.59
N HIS A 137 -6.00 1.72 21.85
CA HIS A 137 -6.30 2.49 20.64
C HIS A 137 -5.68 1.87 19.41
N ALA A 138 -6.23 2.19 18.22
CA ALA A 138 -5.70 1.75 16.94
C ALA A 138 -5.93 2.77 15.83
N TYR A 139 -5.11 2.68 14.79
CA TYR A 139 -5.41 3.24 13.47
C TYR A 139 -5.65 2.10 12.49
N ALA A 140 -6.59 2.28 11.56
CA ALA A 140 -6.87 1.30 10.51
C ALA A 140 -6.62 1.88 9.13
N THR A 141 -6.43 1.03 8.11
CA THR A 141 -6.33 1.47 6.71
C THR A 141 -7.57 2.25 6.30
N GLY A 142 -7.38 3.26 5.43
CA GLY A 142 -8.44 4.18 5.03
C GLY A 142 -9.66 3.50 4.42
N ASP A 143 -9.45 2.50 3.55
CA ASP A 143 -10.51 1.74 2.93
C ASP A 143 -11.38 0.94 3.92
N PHE A 144 -10.78 0.44 5.02
CA PHE A 144 -11.53 -0.21 6.09
C PHE A 144 -12.44 0.78 6.82
N MET A 145 -11.92 1.95 7.17
CA MET A 145 -12.71 2.99 7.84
C MET A 145 -13.87 3.46 6.96
N GLU A 146 -13.60 3.68 5.68
CA GLU A 146 -14.59 4.19 4.72
C GLU A 146 -15.72 3.20 4.44
N LYS A 147 -15.37 1.93 4.16
CA LYS A 147 -16.36 0.87 3.89
C LYS A 147 -17.34 0.63 5.04
N ASN A 148 -16.84 0.74 6.26
CA ASN A 148 -17.63 0.52 7.47
C ASN A 148 -18.22 1.82 8.04
N HIS A 149 -18.07 2.95 7.36
CA HIS A 149 -18.55 4.27 7.80
C HIS A 149 -18.06 4.66 9.21
N LEU A 150 -16.86 4.19 9.59
CA LEU A 150 -16.28 4.41 10.91
C LEU A 150 -15.65 5.79 11.02
N GLN A 151 -15.76 6.38 12.21
CA GLN A 151 -15.22 7.69 12.53
C GLN A 151 -14.18 7.58 13.66
N PRO A 152 -13.26 8.55 13.78
CA PRO A 152 -12.39 8.64 14.95
C PRO A 152 -13.23 8.67 16.25
N GLY A 153 -12.88 7.81 17.20
CA GLY A 153 -13.59 7.61 18.47
C GLY A 153 -14.50 6.38 18.49
N ASP A 154 -14.81 5.79 17.33
CA ASP A 154 -15.59 4.55 17.28
C ASP A 154 -14.81 3.40 17.89
N LYS A 155 -15.56 2.45 18.46
CA LYS A 155 -14.99 1.26 19.08
C LYS A 155 -15.35 0.03 18.27
N ILE A 156 -14.38 -0.84 18.11
CA ILE A 156 -14.56 -2.14 17.49
C ILE A 156 -14.10 -3.24 18.43
N ARG A 157 -14.66 -4.42 18.25
CA ARG A 157 -14.22 -5.64 18.92
C ARG A 157 -13.38 -6.46 17.98
N ILE A 158 -12.21 -6.84 18.42
CA ILE A 158 -11.33 -7.76 17.71
C ILE A 158 -11.30 -9.05 18.51
N THR A 159 -11.63 -10.16 17.84
CA THR A 159 -11.55 -11.50 18.42
C THR A 159 -10.50 -12.28 17.64
N HIS A 160 -9.54 -12.86 18.33
CA HIS A 160 -8.52 -13.68 17.73
C HIS A 160 -8.32 -14.93 18.58
N ASN A 161 -8.82 -16.07 18.09
CA ASN A 161 -8.94 -17.31 18.87
C ASN A 161 -9.60 -17.09 20.23
N SER A 162 -8.85 -17.29 21.33
CA SER A 162 -9.32 -17.11 22.71
C SER A 162 -9.28 -15.68 23.22
N ILE A 163 -8.58 -14.79 22.51
CA ILE A 163 -8.41 -13.38 22.92
C ILE A 163 -9.50 -12.54 22.27
N SER A 164 -10.20 -11.76 23.06
CA SER A 164 -11.14 -10.74 22.60
C SER A 164 -10.90 -9.43 23.35
N PHE A 165 -10.75 -8.36 22.59
CA PHE A 165 -10.50 -7.04 23.16
C PHE A 165 -11.21 -5.95 22.36
N MET A 166 -11.45 -4.84 23.05
CA MET A 166 -12.04 -3.64 22.46
C MET A 166 -10.95 -2.64 22.17
N VAL A 167 -11.01 -2.01 21.00
CA VAL A 167 -10.13 -0.91 20.64
C VAL A 167 -10.92 0.31 20.19
N THR A 168 -10.41 1.49 20.54
CA THR A 168 -10.92 2.76 20.04
C THR A 168 -10.13 3.13 18.79
N LEU A 169 -10.80 3.41 17.69
CA LEU A 169 -10.16 3.86 16.46
C LEU A 169 -9.84 5.35 16.55
N ASP A 170 -8.56 5.70 16.52
CA ASP A 170 -8.12 7.11 16.52
C ASP A 170 -8.27 7.74 15.13
N GLY A 171 -8.38 6.93 14.09
CA GLY A 171 -8.60 7.37 12.72
C GLY A 171 -8.04 6.42 11.67
N MET A 172 -7.95 6.95 10.44
CA MET A 172 -7.35 6.22 9.34
C MET A 172 -5.82 6.41 9.28
N ALA A 173 -5.13 5.36 8.90
CA ALA A 173 -3.72 5.41 8.52
C ALA A 173 -3.58 5.30 6.99
N LYS A 174 -2.83 6.24 6.41
CA LYS A 174 -2.31 6.12 5.04
C LYS A 174 -1.14 5.16 5.08
N ASP A 175 -1.30 4.02 4.44
CA ASP A 175 -0.35 2.91 4.42
C ASP A 175 0.26 2.77 3.02
N ALA A 176 1.55 3.00 2.91
CA ALA A 176 2.25 2.95 1.62
C ALA A 176 2.37 1.53 1.03
N LEU A 177 2.23 0.48 1.84
CA LEU A 177 2.26 -0.90 1.38
C LEU A 177 0.85 -1.45 1.10
N LEU A 178 -0.08 -1.30 2.06
CA LEU A 178 -1.40 -1.95 2.02
C LEU A 178 -2.56 -0.98 1.77
N GLY A 179 -2.29 0.31 1.58
CA GLY A 179 -3.32 1.34 1.40
C GLY A 179 -4.00 1.31 0.04
N SER A 180 -3.40 0.69 -0.99
CA SER A 180 -4.05 0.51 -2.29
C SER A 180 -5.23 -0.48 -2.19
N SER A 181 -6.31 -0.21 -2.92
CA SER A 181 -7.46 -1.11 -3.00
C SER A 181 -7.12 -2.46 -3.64
N MET A 182 -6.05 -2.50 -4.43
CA MET A 182 -5.55 -3.72 -5.08
C MET A 182 -4.77 -4.64 -4.13
N MET A 183 -4.34 -4.13 -2.98
CA MET A 183 -3.69 -4.95 -1.96
C MET A 183 -4.72 -5.71 -1.14
N GLY A 184 -4.50 -7.02 -0.96
CA GLY A 184 -5.49 -7.95 -0.39
C GLY A 184 -5.67 -7.87 1.13
N ASN A 185 -4.94 -7.00 1.84
CA ASN A 185 -4.93 -6.95 3.30
C ASN A 185 -5.34 -5.58 3.84
N SER A 186 -6.11 -5.57 4.94
CA SER A 186 -6.31 -4.39 5.78
C SER A 186 -5.28 -4.40 6.91
N ARG A 187 -4.75 -3.25 7.30
CA ARG A 187 -3.82 -3.15 8.43
C ARG A 187 -4.44 -2.37 9.57
N PHE A 188 -4.15 -2.86 10.78
CA PHE A 188 -4.37 -2.15 12.03
C PHE A 188 -3.03 -1.89 12.70
N LEU A 189 -2.81 -0.66 13.09
CA LEU A 189 -1.64 -0.23 13.85
C LEU A 189 -2.03 -0.08 15.31
N PHE A 190 -1.23 -0.66 16.18
CA PHE A 190 -1.43 -0.69 17.62
C PHE A 190 -0.21 -0.18 18.38
N HIS A 191 -0.39 0.05 19.66
CA HIS A 191 0.71 0.10 20.61
C HIS A 191 1.34 -1.28 20.75
N ARG A 192 2.63 -1.35 21.04
CA ARG A 192 3.39 -2.62 21.12
C ARG A 192 2.78 -3.63 22.08
N GLU A 193 2.28 -3.19 23.21
CA GLU A 193 1.70 -4.07 24.23
C GLU A 193 0.55 -4.96 23.71
N GLU A 194 -0.27 -4.45 22.79
CA GLU A 194 -1.35 -5.23 22.20
C GLU A 194 -0.81 -6.34 21.29
N ILE A 195 0.23 -6.03 20.52
CA ILE A 195 0.88 -7.01 19.64
C ILE A 195 1.63 -8.07 20.46
N GLU A 196 2.33 -7.68 21.51
CA GLU A 196 3.00 -8.62 22.41
C GLU A 196 2.01 -9.58 23.09
N LYS A 197 0.84 -9.11 23.48
CA LYS A 197 -0.24 -9.98 24.02
C LYS A 197 -0.71 -10.99 22.97
N LEU A 198 -0.91 -10.57 21.72
CA LEU A 198 -1.28 -11.46 20.64
C LEU A 198 -0.17 -12.49 20.36
N LEU A 199 1.08 -12.07 20.29
CA LEU A 199 2.23 -12.95 20.03
C LEU A 199 2.55 -13.91 21.18
N SER A 200 2.13 -13.61 22.41
CA SER A 200 2.32 -14.48 23.58
C SER A 200 1.30 -15.63 23.67
N ASP A 201 0.22 -15.59 22.89
CA ASP A 201 -0.75 -16.68 22.83
C ASP A 201 -0.23 -17.80 21.92
N GLU A 202 0.00 -18.99 22.49
CA GLU A 202 0.54 -20.15 21.75
C GLU A 202 -0.35 -20.56 20.56
N THR A 203 -1.65 -20.34 20.64
CA THR A 203 -2.59 -20.68 19.56
C THR A 203 -2.47 -19.72 18.38
N ILE A 204 -2.11 -18.48 18.66
CA ILE A 204 -1.81 -17.46 17.63
C ILE A 204 -0.43 -17.71 17.06
N TYR A 205 0.55 -18.02 17.92
CA TYR A 205 1.94 -18.26 17.52
C TYR A 205 2.07 -19.33 16.43
N ASN A 206 1.27 -20.39 16.47
CA ASN A 206 1.42 -21.52 15.56
C ASN A 206 0.73 -21.37 14.19
N GLY A 207 -0.10 -20.36 13.95
CA GLY A 207 -0.85 -20.29 12.69
C GLY A 207 -0.99 -18.88 12.11
N TYR A 208 -0.90 -17.85 12.94
CA TYR A 208 -1.23 -16.47 12.53
C TYR A 208 -0.04 -15.50 12.67
N GLN A 209 1.07 -15.96 13.21
CA GLN A 209 2.28 -15.14 13.20
C GLN A 209 2.81 -15.00 11.78
N GLY A 210 3.31 -13.82 11.50
CA GLY A 210 3.94 -13.54 10.23
C GLY A 210 4.96 -12.43 10.34
N GLN A 211 5.46 -12.04 9.20
CA GLN A 211 6.43 -10.96 9.12
C GLN A 211 6.29 -10.18 7.82
N ILE A 212 6.73 -8.94 7.88
CA ILE A 212 6.96 -8.12 6.70
C ILE A 212 8.45 -7.85 6.62
N SER A 213 9.06 -8.24 5.52
CA SER A 213 10.49 -8.03 5.26
C SER A 213 10.64 -6.93 4.21
N TYR A 214 11.34 -5.87 4.55
CA TYR A 214 11.68 -4.76 3.67
C TYR A 214 13.15 -4.85 3.30
N MET A 215 13.48 -4.71 2.03
CA MET A 215 14.84 -4.82 1.50
C MET A 215 15.20 -3.58 0.70
N ASP A 216 16.38 -3.06 0.96
CA ASP A 216 17.02 -2.05 0.16
C ASP A 216 18.13 -2.72 -0.65
N LEU A 217 18.12 -2.55 -1.97
CA LEU A 217 19.02 -3.24 -2.88
C LEU A 217 20.24 -2.40 -3.23
N LYS A 218 21.31 -3.03 -3.68
CA LYS A 218 22.49 -2.36 -4.20
C LYS A 218 22.24 -1.79 -5.60
N ASP A 219 21.46 -2.52 -6.41
CA ASP A 219 21.05 -2.15 -7.76
C ASP A 219 19.75 -2.83 -8.17
N GLU A 220 19.20 -2.44 -9.32
CA GLU A 220 17.94 -2.99 -9.85
C GLU A 220 18.05 -4.48 -10.28
N ALA A 221 19.24 -4.99 -10.57
CA ALA A 221 19.43 -6.40 -10.95
C ALA A 221 19.08 -7.35 -9.80
N GLY A 222 19.27 -6.90 -8.55
CA GLY A 222 18.90 -7.63 -7.35
C GLY A 222 17.42 -7.97 -7.25
N VAL A 223 16.52 -7.21 -7.90
CA VAL A 223 15.07 -7.47 -7.89
C VAL A 223 14.75 -8.85 -8.44
N SER A 224 15.34 -9.24 -9.58
CA SER A 224 15.06 -10.55 -10.20
C SER A 224 15.68 -11.69 -9.42
N GLU A 225 16.84 -11.47 -8.82
CA GLU A 225 17.52 -12.45 -7.99
C GLU A 225 16.68 -12.78 -6.74
N ILE A 226 16.25 -11.74 -6.00
CA ILE A 226 15.39 -11.89 -4.82
C ILE A 226 14.03 -12.52 -5.18
N ALA A 227 13.40 -12.07 -6.26
CA ALA A 227 12.12 -12.63 -6.69
C ALA A 227 12.22 -14.14 -6.95
N SER A 228 13.32 -14.58 -7.56
CA SER A 228 13.58 -16.00 -7.81
C SER A 228 13.79 -16.80 -6.51
N ALA A 229 14.60 -16.28 -5.60
CA ALA A 229 14.88 -16.92 -4.31
C ALA A 229 13.62 -17.02 -3.43
N ILE A 230 12.90 -15.92 -3.28
CA ILE A 230 11.68 -15.85 -2.47
C ILE A 230 10.55 -16.72 -3.03
N SER A 231 10.46 -16.90 -4.35
CA SER A 231 9.42 -17.74 -4.96
C SER A 231 9.43 -19.20 -4.50
N GLN A 232 10.53 -19.66 -3.94
CA GLN A 232 10.71 -21.03 -3.42
C GLN A 232 10.44 -21.12 -1.90
N ALA A 233 10.36 -20.01 -1.20
CA ALA A 233 10.11 -19.98 0.24
C ALA A 233 8.65 -20.32 0.57
N PRO A 234 8.40 -21.07 1.65
CA PRO A 234 7.03 -21.38 2.08
C PRO A 234 6.33 -20.15 2.66
N GLY A 235 4.99 -20.18 2.67
CA GLY A 235 4.17 -19.20 3.40
C GLY A 235 4.19 -17.77 2.85
N ILE A 236 4.63 -17.54 1.61
CA ILE A 236 4.63 -16.24 0.99
C ILE A 236 3.19 -15.82 0.67
N MET A 237 2.74 -14.71 1.26
CA MET A 237 1.43 -14.11 1.01
C MET A 237 1.51 -13.01 -0.06
N PHE A 238 2.61 -12.30 -0.09
CA PHE A 238 2.91 -11.27 -1.08
C PHE A 238 4.42 -11.12 -1.23
N SER A 239 4.89 -10.93 -2.43
CA SER A 239 6.25 -10.48 -2.70
C SER A 239 6.26 -9.57 -3.91
N GLY A 240 7.01 -8.48 -3.85
CA GLY A 240 7.05 -7.54 -4.95
C GLY A 240 8.04 -6.40 -4.79
N ALA A 241 8.53 -5.96 -5.94
CA ALA A 241 9.35 -4.76 -6.01
C ALA A 241 8.51 -3.50 -5.77
N ARG A 242 9.15 -2.44 -5.34
CA ARG A 242 8.55 -1.12 -5.16
C ARG A 242 7.76 -0.64 -6.40
N SER A 243 8.24 -0.97 -7.60
CA SER A 243 7.56 -0.65 -8.86
C SER A 243 6.17 -1.28 -8.98
N LEU A 244 6.00 -2.51 -8.45
CA LEU A 244 4.68 -3.17 -8.40
C LEU A 244 3.74 -2.44 -7.43
N ILE A 245 4.23 -2.07 -6.25
CA ILE A 245 3.44 -1.30 -5.27
C ILE A 245 3.03 0.05 -5.86
N LYS A 246 3.97 0.75 -6.51
CA LYS A 246 3.69 2.00 -7.24
C LYS A 246 2.59 1.81 -8.28
N MET A 247 2.65 0.73 -9.05
CA MET A 247 1.65 0.44 -10.09
C MET A 247 0.26 0.26 -9.48
N CYS A 248 0.12 -0.40 -8.34
CA CYS A 248 -1.17 -0.53 -7.65
C CYS A 248 -1.78 0.84 -7.32
N TYR A 249 -0.99 1.79 -6.81
CA TYR A 249 -1.46 3.16 -6.52
C TYR A 249 -1.83 3.94 -7.78
N VAL A 250 -1.02 3.83 -8.84
CA VAL A 250 -1.32 4.52 -10.12
C VAL A 250 -2.62 4.00 -10.73
N MET A 251 -2.87 2.69 -10.62
CA MET A 251 -4.12 2.08 -11.09
C MET A 251 -5.33 2.54 -10.26
N ASP A 252 -5.24 2.58 -8.94
CA ASP A 252 -6.31 3.11 -8.08
C ASP A 252 -6.68 4.54 -8.45
N LEU A 253 -5.69 5.41 -8.62
CA LEU A 253 -5.91 6.81 -9.00
C LEU A 253 -6.52 6.95 -10.40
N SER A 254 -6.21 6.04 -11.33
CA SER A 254 -6.81 6.04 -12.68
C SER A 254 -8.26 5.58 -12.67
N LEU A 255 -8.66 4.70 -11.76
CA LEU A 255 -10.04 4.21 -11.63
C LEU A 255 -10.99 5.23 -10.98
N ILE A 256 -10.46 6.14 -10.15
CA ILE A 256 -11.26 7.19 -9.50
C ILE A 256 -11.61 8.33 -10.47
N HIS A 257 -10.90 8.44 -11.60
CA HIS A 257 -11.07 9.52 -12.57
C HIS A 257 -11.83 9.11 -13.86
N ILE A 258 -12.39 7.89 -13.91
CA ILE A 258 -13.31 7.42 -14.96
C ILE A 258 -14.74 7.42 -14.42
#